data_7bda26d9c0471bf677c4adda9d0f69d8
#
_entry.id   7bda26d9c0471bf677c4adda9d0f69d8
#
_cell.length_a   1.000
_cell.length_b   1.000
_cell.length_c   1.000
_cell.angle_alpha   90.00
_cell.angle_beta   90.00
_cell.angle_gamma   90.00
#
_symmetry.space_group_name_H-M   'P 1'
#
loop_
_entity.id
_entity.type
_entity.pdbx_description
1 polymer ?
#
loop_
_entity_poly.entity_id
_entity_poly.type
_entity_poly.pdbx_seq_one_letter_code
_entity_poly.pdbx_strand_id
1 'polypeptide(L)'
;MVVSGLGRHIRGRDYLPRLVRVECDGWADRVSVKMLNGQAVTDWSDRIEHLAHGFGAPSCRVAVARAGRLVLTFPRRDPLAEPLPAVPIPDVASVGPVEIGRCEDGTPLRLKVHGTHVLIAGATGAGKGSYLWSTIRGLLPAMRAGLVQVWALDPKRMELSFGRALFGSRYAADPKECADLLDEAVCVMQERADRFAGLQRSHTPTVDDPFVLVLVDEVAFLTAYQSDKGLRQRITAALATLTTQGRAVGVGVMAALQDPRKEVMNIRNLFPDKIALRLDESEQVDMVLGDGAHDRGALADHISPVPELGAGVGYVRLETSPDPVRVRAAYVSDADIRAMVAEFAGVGR
;
A
#
# COMPACT_ATOMS: atom_id res chain seq x y z
N MET A 1 34.22 0.85 3.40
CA MET A 1 34.01 1.77 4.54
C MET A 1 35.00 2.96 4.55
N VAL A 2 36.28 2.80 4.32
CA VAL A 2 37.20 3.97 4.16
C VAL A 2 36.82 4.78 2.93
N VAL A 3 36.69 4.11 1.79
CA VAL A 3 36.34 4.73 0.50
C VAL A 3 34.94 5.37 0.51
N SER A 4 34.01 4.87 1.35
CA SER A 4 32.66 5.44 1.50
C SER A 4 32.59 6.59 2.51
N GLY A 5 33.73 7.08 3.05
CA GLY A 5 33.75 8.19 4.01
C GLY A 5 33.18 7.88 5.39
N LEU A 6 33.00 6.60 5.73
CA LEU A 6 32.48 6.15 7.03
C LEU A 6 33.56 5.94 8.08
N GLY A 7 34.83 6.08 7.68
CA GLY A 7 35.98 6.12 8.59
C GLY A 7 36.27 7.54 9.10
N ARG A 8 36.99 7.66 10.22
CA ARG A 8 37.50 8.94 10.74
C ARG A 8 38.99 8.84 10.94
N HIS A 9 39.73 9.84 10.46
CA HIS A 9 41.12 9.99 10.71
C HIS A 9 41.36 10.98 11.87
N ILE A 10 41.87 10.52 12.99
CA ILE A 10 42.12 11.35 14.19
C ILE A 10 43.54 11.15 14.65
N ARG A 11 44.32 12.24 14.73
CA ARG A 11 45.72 12.25 15.25
C ARG A 11 46.61 11.17 14.62
N GLY A 12 46.55 11.03 13.28
CA GLY A 12 47.40 10.06 12.56
C GLY A 12 46.92 8.60 12.65
N ARG A 13 45.71 8.35 13.18
CA ARG A 13 45.10 7.01 13.26
C ARG A 13 43.76 6.95 12.56
N ASP A 14 43.54 5.87 11.84
CA ASP A 14 42.26 5.58 11.19
C ASP A 14 41.37 4.80 12.14
N TYR A 15 40.16 5.32 12.32
CA TYR A 15 39.10 4.67 13.06
C TYR A 15 38.02 4.22 12.08
N LEU A 16 37.71 2.93 12.10
CA LEU A 16 36.70 2.32 11.20
C LEU A 16 35.56 1.75 12.02
N PRO A 17 34.33 1.81 11.48
CA PRO A 17 33.21 1.04 12.02
C PRO A 17 33.58 -0.45 12.08
N ARG A 18 33.17 -1.12 13.14
CA ARG A 18 33.52 -2.51 13.36
C ARG A 18 32.47 -3.43 12.73
N LEU A 19 32.93 -4.31 11.83
CA LEU A 19 32.16 -5.45 11.39
C LEU A 19 31.90 -6.38 12.58
N VAL A 20 30.64 -6.73 12.82
CA VAL A 20 30.26 -7.59 13.94
C VAL A 20 29.88 -8.99 13.46
N ARG A 21 29.09 -9.08 12.39
CA ARG A 21 28.59 -10.33 11.83
C ARG A 21 28.21 -10.15 10.38
N VAL A 22 28.39 -11.19 9.58
CA VAL A 22 27.85 -11.32 8.22
C VAL A 22 26.96 -12.56 8.20
N GLU A 23 25.75 -12.41 7.71
CA GLU A 23 24.78 -13.47 7.50
C GLU A 23 24.40 -13.47 6.04
N CYS A 24 24.50 -14.63 5.39
CA CYS A 24 24.13 -14.79 4.01
C CYS A 24 22.91 -15.72 3.95
N ASP A 25 21.81 -15.25 3.41
CA ASP A 25 20.71 -16.11 2.99
C ASP A 25 20.61 -16.12 1.46
N GLY A 26 19.69 -16.89 0.91
CA GLY A 26 19.57 -17.02 -0.56
C GLY A 26 19.18 -15.71 -1.27
N TRP A 27 18.75 -14.71 -0.51
CA TRP A 27 18.26 -13.44 -1.03
C TRP A 27 19.28 -12.30 -0.85
N ALA A 28 19.90 -12.15 0.35
CA ALA A 28 20.74 -10.99 0.68
C ALA A 28 21.89 -11.35 1.60
N ASP A 29 22.92 -10.52 1.58
CA ASP A 29 23.99 -10.49 2.58
C ASP A 29 23.64 -9.42 3.61
N ARG A 30 23.48 -9.82 4.89
CA ARG A 30 23.22 -8.93 6.02
C ARG A 30 24.49 -8.71 6.82
N VAL A 31 24.92 -7.47 6.89
CA VAL A 31 26.17 -7.08 7.54
C VAL A 31 25.86 -6.25 8.79
N SER A 32 26.06 -6.85 9.96
CA SER A 32 25.93 -6.14 11.23
C SER A 32 27.19 -5.35 11.52
N VAL A 33 27.04 -4.04 11.76
CA VAL A 33 28.15 -3.13 12.05
C VAL A 33 27.92 -2.38 13.35
N LYS A 34 29.02 -2.12 14.08
CA LYS A 34 29.06 -1.18 15.20
C LYS A 34 29.57 0.15 14.68
N MET A 35 28.77 1.19 14.82
CA MET A 35 29.13 2.55 14.44
C MET A 35 30.29 3.07 15.27
N LEU A 36 30.99 4.05 14.73
CA LEU A 36 31.95 4.85 15.53
C LEU A 36 31.19 5.77 16.49
N ASN A 37 31.77 6.09 17.60
CA ASN A 37 31.21 7.07 18.52
C ASN A 37 31.05 8.43 17.81
N GLY A 38 29.89 9.03 17.92
CA GLY A 38 29.52 10.29 17.27
C GLY A 38 29.10 10.16 15.81
N GLN A 39 28.83 8.95 15.32
CA GLN A 39 28.08 8.74 14.07
C GLN A 39 26.57 8.65 14.36
N ALA A 40 25.78 9.20 13.44
CA ALA A 40 24.35 9.05 13.38
C ALA A 40 23.95 8.04 12.27
N VAL A 41 22.69 7.63 12.25
CA VAL A 41 22.16 6.73 11.20
C VAL A 41 22.22 7.41 9.84
N THR A 42 21.97 8.72 9.79
CA THR A 42 22.06 9.55 8.58
C THR A 42 23.41 9.50 7.90
N ASP A 43 24.52 9.46 8.66
CA ASP A 43 25.86 9.29 8.07
C ASP A 43 25.99 8.04 7.18
N TRP A 44 25.16 7.02 7.46
CA TRP A 44 25.11 5.75 6.74
C TRP A 44 24.07 5.76 5.64
N SER A 45 22.89 6.34 5.88
CA SER A 45 21.82 6.46 4.90
C SER A 45 22.25 7.28 3.69
N ASP A 46 22.98 8.38 3.90
CA ASP A 46 23.57 9.23 2.84
C ASP A 46 24.63 8.51 2.00
N ARG A 47 25.07 7.33 2.41
CA ARG A 47 26.10 6.53 1.71
C ARG A 47 25.58 5.22 1.12
N ILE A 48 24.28 5.03 1.09
CA ILE A 48 23.64 3.79 0.61
C ILE A 48 24.11 3.41 -0.80
N GLU A 49 24.12 4.35 -1.73
CA GLU A 49 24.58 4.10 -3.11
C GLU A 49 26.07 3.72 -3.17
N HIS A 50 26.91 4.45 -2.45
CA HIS A 50 28.33 4.12 -2.39
C HIS A 50 28.60 2.73 -1.78
N LEU A 51 27.79 2.34 -0.79
CA LEU A 51 27.86 1.01 -0.18
C LEU A 51 27.38 -0.06 -1.15
N ALA A 52 26.24 0.14 -1.81
CA ALA A 52 25.71 -0.79 -2.79
C ALA A 52 26.71 -1.05 -3.93
N HIS A 53 27.22 0.01 -4.58
CA HIS A 53 28.21 -0.11 -5.65
C HIS A 53 29.53 -0.73 -5.15
N GLY A 54 29.97 -0.37 -3.96
CA GLY A 54 31.21 -0.93 -3.38
C GLY A 54 31.14 -2.42 -3.08
N PHE A 55 29.96 -2.96 -2.87
CA PHE A 55 29.71 -4.40 -2.66
C PHE A 55 29.15 -5.12 -3.89
N GLY A 56 28.97 -4.42 -5.02
CA GLY A 56 28.42 -4.99 -6.25
C GLY A 56 26.94 -5.43 -6.10
N ALA A 57 26.22 -4.82 -5.17
CA ALA A 57 24.81 -5.11 -4.92
C ALA A 57 23.89 -4.12 -5.66
N PRO A 58 22.69 -4.54 -6.06
CA PRO A 58 21.69 -3.66 -6.71
C PRO A 58 21.26 -2.49 -5.81
N SER A 59 21.28 -2.69 -4.50
CA SER A 59 20.91 -1.69 -3.50
C SER A 59 21.55 -2.00 -2.14
N CYS A 60 21.45 -1.06 -1.20
CA CYS A 60 21.80 -1.29 0.20
C CYS A 60 20.69 -0.70 1.07
N ARG A 61 20.30 -1.40 2.14
CA ARG A 61 19.42 -0.88 3.18
C ARG A 61 20.16 -0.73 4.48
N VAL A 62 19.83 0.32 5.21
CA VAL A 62 20.36 0.59 6.55
C VAL A 62 19.22 0.50 7.55
N ALA A 63 19.33 -0.39 8.52
CA ALA A 63 18.36 -0.51 9.61
C ALA A 63 19.08 -0.44 10.98
N VAL A 64 18.41 0.16 11.96
CA VAL A 64 18.91 0.22 13.34
C VAL A 64 18.59 -1.10 14.04
N ALA A 65 19.62 -1.86 14.39
CA ALA A 65 19.43 -3.08 15.20
C ALA A 65 19.26 -2.74 16.68
N ARG A 66 20.07 -1.82 17.18
CA ARG A 66 20.03 -1.23 18.53
C ARG A 66 20.97 -0.03 18.59
N ALA A 67 20.94 0.71 19.69
CA ALA A 67 21.82 1.87 19.87
C ALA A 67 23.30 1.55 19.52
N GLY A 68 23.87 2.32 18.61
CA GLY A 68 25.24 2.16 18.11
C GLY A 68 25.47 0.96 17.18
N ARG A 69 24.43 0.23 16.76
CA ARG A 69 24.55 -0.88 15.82
C ARG A 69 23.53 -0.79 14.69
N LEU A 70 24.01 -1.04 13.48
CA LEU A 70 23.22 -1.10 12.27
C LEU A 70 23.31 -2.49 11.64
N VAL A 71 22.29 -2.82 10.86
CA VAL A 71 22.31 -3.91 9.88
C VAL A 71 22.25 -3.28 8.50
N LEU A 72 23.24 -3.59 7.68
CA LEU A 72 23.27 -3.27 6.26
C LEU A 72 22.80 -4.52 5.52
N THR A 73 21.78 -4.37 4.68
CA THR A 73 21.26 -5.46 3.85
C THR A 73 21.61 -5.20 2.40
N PHE A 74 22.33 -6.12 1.77
CA PHE A 74 22.74 -6.09 0.37
C PHE A 74 22.03 -7.20 -0.39
N PRO A 75 20.93 -6.94 -1.13
CA PRO A 75 20.29 -7.93 -1.96
C PRO A 75 21.23 -8.45 -3.05
N ARG A 76 21.19 -9.75 -3.34
CA ARG A 76 21.98 -10.35 -4.41
C ARG A 76 21.32 -10.20 -5.78
N ARG A 77 20.01 -10.11 -5.77
CA ARG A 77 19.15 -9.82 -6.93
C ARG A 77 17.96 -9.00 -6.48
N ASP A 78 17.37 -8.26 -7.39
CA ASP A 78 16.11 -7.57 -7.14
C ASP A 78 14.93 -8.46 -7.53
N PRO A 79 14.18 -9.04 -6.58
CA PRO A 79 13.02 -9.89 -6.89
C PRO A 79 11.84 -9.08 -7.45
N LEU A 80 11.93 -7.75 -7.45
CA LEU A 80 10.92 -6.82 -7.95
C LEU A 80 11.29 -6.24 -9.32
N ALA A 81 12.40 -6.65 -9.93
CA ALA A 81 12.87 -6.10 -11.20
C ALA A 81 11.91 -6.40 -12.37
N GLU A 82 11.25 -7.55 -12.34
CA GLU A 82 10.34 -7.98 -13.41
C GLU A 82 8.89 -7.92 -12.95
N PRO A 83 7.92 -7.69 -13.88
CA PRO A 83 6.50 -7.80 -13.57
C PRO A 83 6.14 -9.18 -12.99
N LEU A 84 5.36 -9.18 -11.93
CA LEU A 84 4.87 -10.40 -11.31
C LEU A 84 3.56 -10.82 -11.97
N PRO A 85 3.37 -12.10 -12.30
CA PRO A 85 2.08 -12.59 -12.80
C PRO A 85 1.01 -12.47 -11.70
N ALA A 86 -0.26 -12.48 -12.12
CA ALA A 86 -1.38 -12.46 -11.18
C ALA A 86 -1.29 -13.61 -10.18
N VAL A 87 -1.46 -13.27 -8.89
CA VAL A 87 -1.46 -14.29 -7.81
C VAL A 87 -2.65 -15.24 -8.05
N PRO A 88 -2.48 -16.55 -7.86
CA PRO A 88 -3.60 -17.50 -7.95
C PRO A 88 -4.77 -17.09 -7.02
N ILE A 89 -5.99 -17.32 -7.48
CA ILE A 89 -7.18 -17.11 -6.63
C ILE A 89 -7.11 -18.14 -5.50
N PRO A 90 -7.28 -17.72 -4.22
CA PRO A 90 -7.26 -18.67 -3.10
C PRO A 90 -8.39 -19.69 -3.19
N ASP A 91 -8.12 -20.93 -2.76
CA ASP A 91 -9.14 -21.98 -2.68
C ASP A 91 -10.12 -21.78 -1.51
N VAL A 92 -9.70 -21.05 -0.48
CA VAL A 92 -10.45 -20.88 0.77
C VAL A 92 -10.98 -19.45 0.87
N ALA A 93 -12.28 -19.32 1.17
CA ALA A 93 -12.89 -18.04 1.49
C ALA A 93 -12.34 -17.49 2.80
N SER A 94 -11.71 -16.31 2.74
CA SER A 94 -11.11 -15.65 3.90
C SER A 94 -11.20 -14.13 3.77
N VAL A 95 -11.43 -13.45 4.87
CA VAL A 95 -11.32 -11.98 4.99
C VAL A 95 -10.00 -11.56 5.67
N GLY A 96 -9.08 -12.51 5.85
CA GLY A 96 -7.73 -12.26 6.33
C GLY A 96 -6.88 -11.48 5.30
N PRO A 97 -5.58 -11.27 5.58
CA PRO A 97 -4.70 -10.61 4.65
C PRO A 97 -4.61 -11.36 3.32
N VAL A 98 -4.86 -10.66 2.21
CA VAL A 98 -4.79 -11.20 0.86
C VAL A 98 -3.40 -11.02 0.27
N GLU A 99 -2.89 -12.04 -0.42
CA GLU A 99 -1.65 -11.93 -1.16
C GLU A 99 -1.87 -11.16 -2.46
N ILE A 100 -1.13 -10.05 -2.63
CA ILE A 100 -1.30 -9.13 -3.76
C ILE A 100 -0.02 -8.91 -4.56
N GLY A 101 1.09 -9.56 -4.18
CA GLY A 101 2.38 -9.35 -4.83
C GLY A 101 3.54 -9.87 -3.99
N ARG A 102 4.66 -9.16 -4.07
CA ARG A 102 5.91 -9.57 -3.43
C ARG A 102 6.61 -8.39 -2.75
N CYS A 103 7.26 -8.66 -1.63
CA CYS A 103 8.19 -7.75 -0.95
C CYS A 103 9.60 -7.89 -1.54
N GLU A 104 10.45 -6.91 -1.30
CA GLU A 104 11.83 -6.88 -1.78
C GLU A 104 12.71 -8.02 -1.25
N ASP A 105 12.32 -8.65 -0.15
CA ASP A 105 12.99 -9.83 0.41
C ASP A 105 12.52 -11.14 -0.24
N GLY A 106 11.64 -11.06 -1.25
CA GLY A 106 11.07 -12.19 -1.93
C GLY A 106 9.87 -12.82 -1.23
N THR A 107 9.50 -12.34 -0.03
CA THR A 107 8.31 -12.82 0.67
C THR A 107 7.02 -12.32 0.02
N PRO A 108 5.88 -13.03 0.17
CA PRO A 108 4.60 -12.56 -0.32
C PRO A 108 4.19 -11.22 0.31
N LEU A 109 3.76 -10.27 -0.53
CA LEU A 109 3.10 -9.06 -0.07
C LEU A 109 1.65 -9.39 0.28
N ARG A 110 1.32 -9.33 1.56
CA ARG A 110 -0.02 -9.57 2.06
C ARG A 110 -0.63 -8.29 2.60
N LEU A 111 -1.76 -7.90 2.01
CA LEU A 111 -2.50 -6.70 2.41
C LEU A 111 -3.72 -7.08 3.23
N LYS A 112 -3.80 -6.54 4.43
CA LYS A 112 -5.01 -6.59 5.26
C LYS A 112 -5.98 -5.51 4.78
N VAL A 113 -7.25 -5.85 4.61
CA VAL A 113 -8.31 -4.90 4.22
C VAL A 113 -9.45 -4.83 5.25
N HIS A 114 -9.72 -5.93 5.96
CA HIS A 114 -10.67 -5.94 7.06
C HIS A 114 -10.06 -5.35 8.34
N GLY A 115 -10.73 -4.38 8.94
CA GLY A 115 -10.28 -3.70 10.17
C GLY A 115 -9.16 -2.67 9.94
N THR A 116 -9.01 -2.18 8.70
CA THR A 116 -8.11 -1.07 8.33
C THR A 116 -8.68 -0.26 7.17
N HIS A 117 -7.98 0.81 6.78
CA HIS A 117 -8.20 1.55 5.54
C HIS A 117 -6.88 1.66 4.79
N VAL A 118 -6.91 1.60 3.47
CA VAL A 118 -5.70 1.59 2.63
C VAL A 118 -5.75 2.76 1.66
N LEU A 119 -4.70 3.56 1.64
CA LEU A 119 -4.47 4.61 0.66
C LEU A 119 -3.40 4.19 -0.34
N ILE A 120 -3.67 4.34 -1.63
CA ILE A 120 -2.73 4.07 -2.70
C ILE A 120 -2.50 5.36 -3.48
N ALA A 121 -1.31 5.92 -3.42
CA ALA A 121 -0.95 7.11 -4.16
C ALA A 121 0.10 6.80 -5.23
N GLY A 122 -0.03 7.42 -6.39
CA GLY A 122 0.98 7.26 -7.46
C GLY A 122 0.55 7.91 -8.77
N ALA A 123 1.52 8.35 -9.55
CA ALA A 123 1.33 8.99 -10.84
C ALA A 123 0.56 8.09 -11.83
N THR A 124 0.15 8.67 -12.95
CA THR A 124 -0.48 7.90 -14.03
C THR A 124 0.48 6.81 -14.54
N GLY A 125 -0.05 5.60 -14.76
CA GLY A 125 0.76 4.46 -15.21
C GLY A 125 1.63 3.82 -14.11
N ALA A 126 1.59 4.29 -12.86
CA ALA A 126 2.36 3.72 -11.76
C ALA A 126 1.89 2.32 -11.30
N GLY A 127 0.75 1.83 -11.79
CA GLY A 127 0.24 0.48 -11.48
C GLY A 127 -0.74 0.40 -10.33
N LYS A 128 -1.48 1.49 -10.02
CA LYS A 128 -2.55 1.49 -8.99
C LYS A 128 -3.57 0.39 -9.20
N GLY A 129 -4.00 0.18 -10.45
CA GLY A 129 -4.94 -0.88 -10.83
C GLY A 129 -4.50 -2.27 -10.38
N SER A 130 -3.20 -2.57 -10.42
CA SER A 130 -2.66 -3.86 -9.96
C SER A 130 -2.96 -4.12 -8.49
N TYR A 131 -2.89 -3.11 -7.64
CA TYR A 131 -3.24 -3.24 -6.21
C TYR A 131 -4.73 -3.46 -6.00
N LEU A 132 -5.58 -2.71 -6.72
CA LEU A 132 -7.03 -2.85 -6.65
C LEU A 132 -7.45 -4.25 -7.11
N TRP A 133 -7.02 -4.65 -8.31
CA TRP A 133 -7.42 -5.94 -8.90
C TRP A 133 -6.83 -7.15 -8.18
N SER A 134 -5.58 -7.08 -7.70
CA SER A 134 -5.02 -8.16 -6.88
C SER A 134 -5.76 -8.31 -5.56
N THR A 135 -6.22 -7.20 -4.96
CA THR A 135 -7.04 -7.25 -3.75
C THR A 135 -8.40 -7.88 -4.04
N ILE A 136 -9.11 -7.44 -5.10
CA ILE A 136 -10.38 -8.04 -5.52
C ILE A 136 -10.19 -9.53 -5.78
N ARG A 137 -9.15 -9.90 -6.55
CA ARG A 137 -8.83 -11.29 -6.90
C ARG A 137 -8.66 -12.17 -5.66
N GLY A 138 -7.93 -11.70 -4.65
CA GLY A 138 -7.74 -12.42 -3.40
C GLY A 138 -9.01 -12.55 -2.55
N LEU A 139 -10.00 -11.66 -2.75
CA LEU A 139 -11.27 -11.68 -2.03
C LEU A 139 -12.39 -12.45 -2.76
N LEU A 140 -12.21 -12.85 -4.02
CA LEU A 140 -13.27 -13.51 -4.82
C LEU A 140 -13.93 -14.70 -4.11
N PRO A 141 -13.21 -15.63 -3.47
CA PRO A 141 -13.85 -16.73 -2.74
C PRO A 141 -14.71 -16.24 -1.56
N ALA A 142 -14.27 -15.20 -0.85
CA ALA A 142 -15.03 -14.61 0.24
C ALA A 142 -16.26 -13.84 -0.24
N MET A 143 -16.16 -13.17 -1.41
CA MET A 143 -17.31 -12.56 -2.08
C MET A 143 -18.34 -13.62 -2.49
N ARG A 144 -17.89 -14.72 -3.09
CA ARG A 144 -18.76 -15.87 -3.46
C ARG A 144 -19.43 -16.49 -2.24
N ALA A 145 -18.73 -16.57 -1.11
CA ALA A 145 -19.25 -17.09 0.15
C ALA A 145 -20.19 -16.09 0.89
N GLY A 146 -20.40 -14.90 0.37
CA GLY A 146 -21.20 -13.86 1.02
C GLY A 146 -20.56 -13.20 2.24
N LEU A 147 -19.27 -13.42 2.47
CA LEU A 147 -18.54 -12.85 3.63
C LEU A 147 -17.99 -11.44 3.37
N VAL A 148 -17.91 -11.04 2.09
CA VAL A 148 -17.38 -9.74 1.65
C VAL A 148 -18.29 -9.17 0.56
N GLN A 149 -18.60 -7.89 0.67
CA GLN A 149 -19.18 -7.09 -0.41
C GLN A 149 -18.18 -6.01 -0.82
N VAL A 150 -17.86 -5.95 -2.10
CA VAL A 150 -17.04 -4.89 -2.69
C VAL A 150 -17.95 -3.84 -3.32
N TRP A 151 -17.85 -2.60 -2.83
CA TRP A 151 -18.60 -1.46 -3.33
C TRP A 151 -17.65 -0.57 -4.13
N ALA A 152 -17.80 -0.57 -5.44
CA ALA A 152 -16.85 0.00 -6.37
C ALA A 152 -17.28 1.37 -6.88
N LEU A 153 -16.44 2.38 -6.66
CA LEU A 153 -16.61 3.74 -7.15
C LEU A 153 -15.56 4.01 -8.25
N ASP A 154 -16.00 4.09 -9.50
CA ASP A 154 -15.14 4.30 -10.68
C ASP A 154 -15.58 5.54 -11.47
N PRO A 155 -15.33 6.76 -10.93
CA PRO A 155 -15.80 7.99 -11.55
C PRO A 155 -15.21 8.26 -12.95
N LYS A 156 -14.08 7.62 -13.26
CA LYS A 156 -13.44 7.71 -14.58
C LYS A 156 -13.96 6.67 -15.57
N ARG A 157 -14.66 5.63 -15.10
CA ARG A 157 -15.19 4.52 -15.91
C ARG A 157 -14.10 3.75 -16.66
N MET A 158 -12.90 3.70 -16.14
CA MET A 158 -11.74 3.14 -16.85
C MET A 158 -11.14 1.92 -16.15
N GLU A 159 -11.08 1.91 -14.84
CA GLU A 159 -10.38 0.85 -14.10
C GLU A 159 -11.34 -0.27 -13.65
N LEU A 160 -12.32 0.05 -12.80
CA LEU A 160 -13.18 -0.96 -12.21
C LEU A 160 -14.36 -1.38 -13.13
N SER A 161 -14.62 -0.63 -14.18
CA SER A 161 -15.65 -0.92 -15.19
C SER A 161 -15.47 -2.26 -15.89
N PHE A 162 -14.22 -2.74 -16.07
CA PHE A 162 -13.92 -4.06 -16.64
C PHE A 162 -14.53 -5.22 -15.83
N GLY A 163 -14.62 -5.07 -14.53
CA GLY A 163 -15.17 -6.06 -13.61
C GLY A 163 -16.52 -5.69 -13.03
N ARG A 164 -17.26 -4.74 -13.63
CA ARG A 164 -18.56 -4.25 -13.12
C ARG A 164 -19.52 -5.37 -12.69
N ALA A 165 -19.53 -6.47 -13.42
CA ALA A 165 -20.41 -7.60 -13.14
C ALA A 165 -20.09 -8.32 -11.81
N LEU A 166 -18.87 -8.15 -11.25
CA LEU A 166 -18.48 -8.67 -9.94
C LEU A 166 -19.14 -7.88 -8.79
N PHE A 167 -19.49 -6.63 -9.03
CA PHE A 167 -19.99 -5.71 -7.99
C PHE A 167 -21.53 -5.61 -7.98
N GLY A 168 -22.21 -6.08 -9.03
CA GLY A 168 -23.67 -6.02 -9.15
C GLY A 168 -24.21 -4.60 -9.03
N SER A 169 -25.15 -4.38 -8.10
CA SER A 169 -25.72 -3.06 -7.80
C SER A 169 -24.76 -2.14 -7.00
N ARG A 170 -23.62 -2.66 -6.57
CA ARG A 170 -22.63 -1.93 -5.75
C ARG A 170 -21.51 -1.30 -6.61
N TYR A 171 -21.82 -0.94 -7.85
CA TYR A 171 -20.95 -0.20 -8.76
C TYR A 171 -21.56 1.16 -9.07
N ALA A 172 -20.81 2.22 -8.83
CA ALA A 172 -21.17 3.61 -9.13
C ALA A 172 -20.07 4.28 -9.96
N ALA A 173 -20.46 5.02 -11.00
CA ALA A 173 -19.56 5.74 -11.90
C ALA A 173 -19.92 7.21 -12.05
N ASP A 174 -21.16 7.59 -11.79
CA ASP A 174 -21.58 8.98 -11.72
C ASP A 174 -21.30 9.55 -10.35
N PRO A 175 -20.84 10.82 -10.20
CA PRO A 175 -20.53 11.42 -8.89
C PRO A 175 -21.69 11.41 -7.90
N LYS A 176 -22.95 11.53 -8.39
CA LYS A 176 -24.13 11.46 -7.54
C LYS A 176 -24.37 10.03 -7.05
N GLU A 177 -24.28 9.04 -7.94
CA GLU A 177 -24.37 7.62 -7.57
C GLU A 177 -23.28 7.23 -6.59
N CYS A 178 -22.04 7.75 -6.79
CA CYS A 178 -20.94 7.55 -5.85
C CYS A 178 -21.26 8.13 -4.46
N ALA A 179 -21.86 9.33 -4.40
CA ALA A 179 -22.27 9.94 -3.15
C ALA A 179 -23.38 9.12 -2.47
N ASP A 180 -24.36 8.66 -3.23
CA ASP A 180 -25.48 7.84 -2.71
C ASP A 180 -24.96 6.51 -2.13
N LEU A 181 -24.01 5.87 -2.82
CA LEU A 181 -23.40 4.61 -2.36
C LEU A 181 -22.53 4.82 -1.10
N LEU A 182 -21.81 5.94 -1.00
CA LEU A 182 -21.04 6.29 0.19
C LEU A 182 -21.94 6.56 1.41
N ASP A 183 -23.08 7.26 1.21
CA ASP A 183 -24.02 7.50 2.30
C ASP A 183 -24.67 6.20 2.76
N GLU A 184 -25.00 5.27 1.84
CA GLU A 184 -25.45 3.94 2.21
C GLU A 184 -24.40 3.19 3.05
N ALA A 185 -23.11 3.30 2.69
CA ALA A 185 -22.04 2.71 3.48
C ALA A 185 -21.95 3.33 4.90
N VAL A 186 -22.18 4.64 5.01
CA VAL A 186 -22.26 5.32 6.31
C VAL A 186 -23.47 4.82 7.11
N CYS A 187 -24.64 4.63 6.51
CA CYS A 187 -25.80 4.05 7.18
C CYS A 187 -25.50 2.65 7.71
N VAL A 188 -24.97 1.75 6.89
CA VAL A 188 -24.55 0.40 7.31
C VAL A 188 -23.57 0.47 8.49
N MET A 189 -22.60 1.37 8.42
CA MET A 189 -21.62 1.57 9.48
C MET A 189 -22.29 2.00 10.80
N GLN A 190 -23.22 2.97 10.74
CA GLN A 190 -23.92 3.50 11.92
C GLN A 190 -24.83 2.46 12.54
N GLU A 191 -25.64 1.75 11.74
CA GLU A 191 -26.50 0.65 12.21
C GLU A 191 -25.69 -0.43 12.94
N ARG A 192 -24.50 -0.77 12.41
CA ARG A 192 -23.60 -1.71 13.06
C ARG A 192 -23.01 -1.15 14.37
N ALA A 193 -22.63 0.12 14.38
CA ALA A 193 -22.10 0.77 15.56
C ALA A 193 -23.13 0.75 16.71
N ASP A 194 -24.38 1.07 16.41
CA ASP A 194 -25.50 1.02 17.37
C ASP A 194 -25.73 -0.40 17.88
N ARG A 195 -25.71 -1.39 16.99
CA ARG A 195 -25.90 -2.81 17.34
C ARG A 195 -24.74 -3.36 18.18
N PHE A 196 -23.52 -2.88 17.95
CA PHE A 196 -22.31 -3.35 18.67
C PHE A 196 -22.08 -2.63 19.99
N ALA A 197 -22.74 -1.49 20.21
CA ALA A 197 -22.55 -0.67 21.40
C ALA A 197 -22.74 -1.48 22.69
N GLY A 198 -21.67 -1.57 23.49
CA GLY A 198 -21.67 -2.33 24.75
C GLY A 198 -21.64 -3.86 24.62
N LEU A 199 -21.69 -4.43 23.39
CA LEU A 199 -21.76 -5.85 23.14
C LEU A 199 -20.45 -6.42 22.57
N GLN A 200 -19.88 -5.76 21.57
CA GLN A 200 -18.63 -6.21 20.92
C GLN A 200 -17.78 -5.03 20.47
N ARG A 201 -16.47 -5.27 20.32
CA ARG A 201 -15.50 -4.22 19.96
C ARG A 201 -14.99 -4.32 18.51
N SER A 202 -15.30 -5.40 17.82
CA SER A 202 -14.85 -5.65 16.46
C SER A 202 -15.86 -6.48 15.69
N HIS A 203 -15.99 -6.17 14.40
CA HIS A 203 -16.81 -6.91 13.46
C HIS A 203 -16.19 -8.26 13.11
N THR A 204 -17.03 -9.31 13.06
CA THR A 204 -16.68 -10.61 12.50
C THR A 204 -17.58 -10.86 11.30
N PRO A 205 -17.04 -11.00 10.09
CA PRO A 205 -17.83 -11.18 8.88
C PRO A 205 -18.63 -12.48 8.90
N THR A 206 -19.92 -12.38 8.55
CA THR A 206 -20.82 -13.50 8.32
C THR A 206 -21.60 -13.25 7.03
N VAL A 207 -22.39 -14.23 6.56
CA VAL A 207 -23.24 -14.09 5.38
C VAL A 207 -24.33 -13.03 5.60
N ASP A 208 -24.87 -12.95 6.81
CA ASP A 208 -25.91 -11.97 7.18
C ASP A 208 -25.31 -10.58 7.50
N ASP A 209 -24.02 -10.53 7.79
CA ASP A 209 -23.30 -9.31 8.15
C ASP A 209 -21.91 -9.31 7.49
N PRO A 210 -21.82 -9.15 6.15
CA PRO A 210 -20.57 -9.25 5.42
C PRO A 210 -19.66 -8.04 5.68
N PHE A 211 -18.36 -8.23 5.56
CA PHE A 211 -17.41 -7.11 5.47
C PHE A 211 -17.71 -6.28 4.21
N VAL A 212 -17.83 -4.97 4.36
CA VAL A 212 -18.01 -4.02 3.25
C VAL A 212 -16.67 -3.37 2.95
N LEU A 213 -16.17 -3.56 1.73
CA LEU A 213 -14.97 -2.89 1.22
C LEU A 213 -15.38 -1.85 0.17
N VAL A 214 -15.29 -0.58 0.51
CA VAL A 214 -15.47 0.53 -0.43
C VAL A 214 -14.17 0.75 -1.18
N LEU A 215 -14.19 0.51 -2.51
CA LEU A 215 -13.07 0.77 -3.41
C LEU A 215 -13.31 2.06 -4.18
N VAL A 216 -12.33 2.96 -4.18
CA VAL A 216 -12.38 4.22 -4.93
C VAL A 216 -11.18 4.28 -5.88
N ASP A 217 -11.41 4.24 -7.19
CA ASP A 217 -10.35 4.28 -8.19
C ASP A 217 -9.60 5.62 -8.22
N GLU A 218 -10.31 6.73 -8.10
CA GLU A 218 -9.70 8.07 -8.08
C GLU A 218 -10.48 9.02 -7.16
N VAL A 219 -10.01 9.14 -5.93
CA VAL A 219 -10.64 10.02 -4.93
C VAL A 219 -10.63 11.49 -5.34
N ALA A 220 -9.57 11.96 -6.00
CA ALA A 220 -9.46 13.35 -6.40
C ALA A 220 -10.59 13.79 -7.34
N PHE A 221 -11.09 12.88 -8.18
CA PHE A 221 -12.19 13.17 -9.09
C PHE A 221 -13.51 13.43 -8.35
N LEU A 222 -13.70 12.77 -7.22
CA LEU A 222 -14.88 12.91 -6.36
C LEU A 222 -14.75 14.04 -5.34
N THR A 223 -13.55 14.53 -5.10
CA THR A 223 -13.26 15.56 -4.10
C THR A 223 -12.74 16.85 -4.73
N ALA A 224 -11.44 17.00 -4.95
CA ALA A 224 -10.82 18.24 -5.39
C ALA A 224 -11.30 18.71 -6.78
N TYR A 225 -11.55 17.77 -7.70
CA TYR A 225 -11.95 18.08 -9.08
C TYR A 225 -13.48 18.07 -9.26
N GLN A 226 -14.26 17.79 -8.22
CA GLN A 226 -15.71 17.89 -8.26
C GLN A 226 -16.16 19.34 -8.25
N SER A 227 -16.84 19.78 -9.33
CA SER A 227 -17.32 21.14 -9.49
C SER A 227 -18.54 21.47 -8.60
N ASP A 228 -19.41 20.49 -8.38
CA ASP A 228 -20.54 20.63 -7.47
C ASP A 228 -20.08 20.63 -6.03
N LYS A 229 -20.19 21.80 -5.37
CA LYS A 229 -19.77 21.98 -3.98
C LYS A 229 -20.57 21.12 -3.00
N GLY A 230 -21.86 20.91 -3.25
CA GLY A 230 -22.74 20.10 -2.40
C GLY A 230 -22.32 18.62 -2.45
N LEU A 231 -22.15 18.06 -3.64
CA LEU A 231 -21.66 16.70 -3.82
C LEU A 231 -20.26 16.52 -3.23
N ARG A 232 -19.36 17.46 -3.48
CA ARG A 232 -17.99 17.41 -2.90
C ARG A 232 -18.01 17.37 -1.38
N GLN A 233 -18.80 18.22 -0.72
CA GLN A 233 -18.92 18.24 0.73
C GLN A 233 -19.51 16.94 1.27
N ARG A 234 -20.58 16.44 0.64
CA ARG A 234 -21.24 15.18 0.98
C ARG A 234 -20.25 14.00 0.90
N ILE A 235 -19.55 13.83 -0.22
CA ILE A 235 -18.57 12.76 -0.45
C ILE A 235 -17.42 12.86 0.55
N THR A 236 -16.87 14.06 0.76
CA THR A 236 -15.76 14.27 1.71
C THR A 236 -16.17 13.92 3.13
N ALA A 237 -17.37 14.31 3.55
CA ALA A 237 -17.90 14.01 4.87
C ALA A 237 -18.12 12.49 5.05
N ALA A 238 -18.71 11.83 4.06
CA ALA A 238 -18.92 10.37 4.09
C ALA A 238 -17.60 9.62 4.18
N LEU A 239 -16.61 9.93 3.34
CA LEU A 239 -15.28 9.32 3.38
C LEU A 239 -14.58 9.57 4.74
N ALA A 240 -14.65 10.79 5.28
CA ALA A 240 -14.08 11.11 6.60
C ALA A 240 -14.76 10.28 7.71
N THR A 241 -16.07 10.16 7.68
CA THR A 241 -16.85 9.36 8.64
C THR A 241 -16.48 7.88 8.55
N LEU A 242 -16.46 7.30 7.35
CA LEU A 242 -16.08 5.89 7.13
C LEU A 242 -14.65 5.62 7.59
N THR A 243 -13.69 6.48 7.24
CA THR A 243 -12.28 6.27 7.60
C THR A 243 -12.00 6.52 9.09
N THR A 244 -12.87 7.22 9.80
CA THR A 244 -12.73 7.44 11.24
C THR A 244 -13.37 6.31 12.07
N GLN A 245 -14.50 5.76 11.64
CA GLN A 245 -15.33 4.87 12.45
C GLN A 245 -15.51 3.46 11.86
N GLY A 246 -15.31 3.26 10.56
CA GLY A 246 -15.65 2.02 9.83
C GLY A 246 -14.87 0.77 10.26
N ARG A 247 -13.62 0.93 10.71
CA ARG A 247 -12.70 -0.19 11.03
C ARG A 247 -13.30 -1.21 11.99
N ALA A 248 -13.84 -0.74 13.09
CA ALA A 248 -14.37 -1.58 14.14
C ALA A 248 -15.66 -2.30 13.75
N VAL A 249 -16.42 -1.72 12.84
CA VAL A 249 -17.75 -2.20 12.43
C VAL A 249 -17.76 -2.86 11.06
N GLY A 250 -16.60 -3.23 10.53
CA GLY A 250 -16.49 -4.01 9.30
C GLY A 250 -16.82 -3.23 8.03
N VAL A 251 -16.49 -1.94 7.98
CA VAL A 251 -16.50 -1.13 6.76
C VAL A 251 -15.11 -0.60 6.51
N GLY A 252 -14.44 -1.10 5.46
CA GLY A 252 -13.12 -0.69 5.03
C GLY A 252 -13.20 0.25 3.83
N VAL A 253 -12.22 1.15 3.70
CA VAL A 253 -12.04 2.00 2.52
C VAL A 253 -10.66 1.74 1.93
N MET A 254 -10.61 1.44 0.64
CA MET A 254 -9.39 1.38 -0.13
C MET A 254 -9.50 2.41 -1.26
N ALA A 255 -8.69 3.44 -1.19
CA ALA A 255 -8.78 4.59 -2.07
C ALA A 255 -7.49 4.80 -2.84
N ALA A 256 -7.61 4.99 -4.16
CA ALA A 256 -6.49 5.37 -5.00
C ALA A 256 -6.56 6.86 -5.36
N LEU A 257 -5.37 7.47 -5.53
CA LEU A 257 -5.25 8.84 -6.01
C LEU A 257 -3.93 9.04 -6.77
N GLN A 258 -3.93 10.04 -7.65
CA GLN A 258 -2.74 10.37 -8.45
C GLN A 258 -1.89 11.44 -7.77
N ASP A 259 -2.50 12.46 -7.18
CA ASP A 259 -1.82 13.59 -6.54
C ASP A 259 -2.09 13.59 -5.03
N PRO A 260 -1.07 13.36 -4.18
CA PRO A 260 -1.25 13.26 -2.74
C PRO A 260 -1.27 14.59 -2.01
N ARG A 261 -1.21 15.73 -2.72
CA ARG A 261 -1.20 17.05 -2.08
C ARG A 261 -2.44 17.31 -1.24
N LYS A 262 -2.30 18.15 -0.20
CA LYS A 262 -3.34 18.38 0.80
C LYS A 262 -4.63 18.97 0.20
N GLU A 263 -4.49 19.78 -0.83
CA GLU A 263 -5.60 20.39 -1.56
C GLU A 263 -6.46 19.34 -2.27
N VAL A 264 -5.84 18.19 -2.62
CA VAL A 264 -6.51 17.09 -3.30
C VAL A 264 -7.16 16.14 -2.31
N MET A 265 -6.48 15.81 -1.19
CA MET A 265 -6.99 14.87 -0.20
C MET A 265 -6.58 15.25 1.23
N ASN A 266 -7.45 16.00 1.90
CA ASN A 266 -7.25 16.42 3.30
C ASN A 266 -7.41 15.29 4.31
N ILE A 267 -8.06 14.17 3.95
CA ILE A 267 -8.32 13.01 4.83
C ILE A 267 -7.26 11.89 4.73
N ARG A 268 -6.16 12.09 3.98
CA ARG A 268 -5.10 11.08 3.80
C ARG A 268 -4.52 10.55 5.12
N ASN A 269 -4.53 11.38 6.17
CA ASN A 269 -4.04 10.99 7.50
C ASN A 269 -4.97 10.00 8.24
N LEU A 270 -6.20 9.82 7.77
CA LEU A 270 -7.16 8.87 8.33
C LEU A 270 -6.96 7.43 7.80
N PHE A 271 -6.04 7.24 6.86
CA PHE A 271 -5.68 5.93 6.35
C PHE A 271 -4.46 5.40 7.11
N PRO A 272 -4.61 4.33 7.90
CA PRO A 272 -3.49 3.76 8.66
C PRO A 272 -2.45 3.10 7.76
N ASP A 273 -2.90 2.36 6.75
CA ASP A 273 -2.03 1.68 5.79
C ASP A 273 -1.93 2.48 4.50
N LYS A 274 -0.72 2.68 4.03
CA LYS A 274 -0.42 3.58 2.92
C LYS A 274 0.57 2.96 1.95
N ILE A 275 0.33 3.18 0.67
CA ILE A 275 1.14 2.70 -0.43
C ILE A 275 1.49 3.88 -1.31
N ALA A 276 2.79 4.15 -1.48
CA ALA A 276 3.32 5.13 -2.41
C ALA A 276 3.94 4.38 -3.60
N LEU A 277 3.32 4.48 -4.76
CA LEU A 277 3.89 4.05 -6.04
C LEU A 277 4.78 5.15 -6.58
N ARG A 278 5.19 5.08 -7.86
CA ARG A 278 5.95 6.16 -8.48
C ARG A 278 5.27 7.52 -8.27
N LEU A 279 6.00 8.45 -7.70
CA LEU A 279 5.65 9.85 -7.50
C LEU A 279 6.69 10.73 -8.20
N ASP A 280 6.40 12.00 -8.34
CA ASP A 280 7.28 12.91 -9.09
C ASP A 280 8.28 13.66 -8.18
N GLU A 281 7.98 13.77 -6.89
CA GLU A 281 8.74 14.58 -5.93
C GLU A 281 8.89 13.84 -4.59
N SER A 282 10.03 14.01 -3.92
CA SER A 282 10.33 13.41 -2.60
C SER A 282 9.34 13.88 -1.51
N GLU A 283 8.91 15.14 -1.57
CA GLU A 283 7.91 15.69 -0.65
C GLU A 283 6.56 14.97 -0.75
N GLN A 284 6.19 14.51 -1.95
CA GLN A 284 4.97 13.73 -2.14
C GLN A 284 5.07 12.37 -1.45
N VAL A 285 6.26 11.78 -1.40
CA VAL A 285 6.50 10.51 -0.68
C VAL A 285 6.21 10.67 0.81
N ASP A 286 6.75 11.73 1.41
CA ASP A 286 6.49 12.06 2.82
C ASP A 286 5.03 12.42 3.08
N MET A 287 4.37 13.11 2.14
CA MET A 287 2.94 13.40 2.22
C MET A 287 2.08 12.14 2.27
N VAL A 288 2.48 11.08 1.58
CA VAL A 288 1.76 9.80 1.57
C VAL A 288 2.13 8.96 2.77
N LEU A 289 3.41 8.63 2.92
CA LEU A 289 3.88 7.64 3.89
C LEU A 289 4.14 8.22 5.29
N GLY A 290 4.12 9.55 5.41
CA GLY A 290 4.38 10.29 6.65
C GLY A 290 5.80 10.85 6.70
N ASP A 291 5.96 11.91 7.48
CA ASP A 291 7.16 12.71 7.55
C ASP A 291 8.44 11.86 7.75
N GLY A 292 9.46 12.16 6.95
CA GLY A 292 10.74 11.47 6.96
C GLY A 292 10.72 10.03 6.40
N ALA A 293 9.66 9.62 5.70
CA ALA A 293 9.61 8.30 5.06
C ALA A 293 10.66 8.18 3.94
N HIS A 294 10.87 9.26 3.17
CA HIS A 294 11.92 9.31 2.17
C HIS A 294 13.30 9.09 2.79
N ASP A 295 13.61 9.76 3.89
CA ASP A 295 14.87 9.60 4.63
C ASP A 295 15.04 8.17 5.19
N ARG A 296 13.93 7.46 5.46
CA ARG A 296 13.94 6.05 5.85
C ARG A 296 14.01 5.09 4.66
N GLY A 297 14.26 5.59 3.46
CA GLY A 297 14.52 4.81 2.26
C GLY A 297 13.29 4.52 1.38
N ALA A 298 12.19 5.24 1.54
CA ALA A 298 11.06 5.18 0.63
C ALA A 298 11.30 6.04 -0.62
N LEU A 299 12.07 5.56 -1.57
CA LEU A 299 12.48 6.28 -2.78
C LEU A 299 11.43 6.10 -3.91
N ALA A 300 10.19 6.49 -3.65
CA ALA A 300 9.11 6.32 -4.62
C ALA A 300 9.21 7.28 -5.82
N ASP A 301 9.89 8.40 -5.66
CA ASP A 301 10.26 9.36 -6.69
C ASP A 301 11.37 8.85 -7.64
N HIS A 302 12.14 7.85 -7.23
CA HIS A 302 13.16 7.19 -8.05
C HIS A 302 12.64 5.95 -8.81
N ILE A 303 11.37 5.57 -8.66
CA ILE A 303 10.79 4.44 -9.39
C ILE A 303 10.74 4.78 -10.89
N SER A 304 11.22 3.85 -11.72
CA SER A 304 11.27 4.01 -13.17
C SER A 304 9.89 4.33 -13.78
N PRO A 305 9.79 5.30 -14.68
CA PRO A 305 8.56 5.57 -15.43
C PRO A 305 8.27 4.51 -16.51
N VAL A 306 9.25 3.66 -16.84
CA VAL A 306 9.08 2.56 -17.81
C VAL A 306 8.17 1.49 -17.18
N PRO A 307 7.04 1.17 -17.85
CA PRO A 307 6.03 0.27 -17.25
C PRO A 307 6.58 -1.09 -16.81
N GLU A 308 7.41 -1.72 -17.62
CA GLU A 308 7.98 -3.04 -17.34
C GLU A 308 8.87 -3.02 -16.09
N LEU A 309 9.54 -1.91 -15.83
CA LEU A 309 10.46 -1.74 -14.72
C LEU A 309 9.78 -1.20 -13.46
N GLY A 310 8.85 -0.24 -13.61
CA GLY A 310 8.33 0.52 -12.48
C GLY A 310 6.85 0.31 -12.16
N ALA A 311 6.01 -0.17 -13.10
CA ALA A 311 4.60 -0.34 -12.80
C ALA A 311 4.38 -1.40 -11.71
N GLY A 312 3.56 -1.05 -10.73
CA GLY A 312 3.27 -1.88 -9.56
C GLY A 312 4.36 -1.87 -8.48
N VAL A 313 5.54 -1.29 -8.75
CA VAL A 313 6.57 -1.06 -7.71
C VAL A 313 6.15 0.11 -6.83
N GLY A 314 6.37 -0.03 -5.53
CA GLY A 314 6.03 1.00 -4.55
C GLY A 314 6.63 0.71 -3.19
N TYR A 315 6.26 1.55 -2.24
CA TYR A 315 6.61 1.42 -0.83
C TYR A 315 5.34 1.36 0.01
N VAL A 316 5.24 0.35 0.85
CA VAL A 316 4.13 0.14 1.79
C VAL A 316 4.57 0.53 3.18
N ARG A 317 3.79 1.38 3.83
CA ARG A 317 3.87 1.65 5.26
C ARG A 317 2.60 1.16 5.92
N LEU A 318 2.73 0.22 6.84
CA LEU A 318 1.63 -0.31 7.63
C LEU A 318 1.50 0.43 8.98
N GLU A 319 0.31 0.45 9.54
CA GLU A 319 0.06 0.99 10.90
C GLU A 319 0.99 0.37 11.96
N THR A 320 1.36 -0.88 11.76
CA THR A 320 2.19 -1.65 12.70
C THR A 320 3.69 -1.38 12.60
N SER A 321 4.14 -0.68 11.56
CA SER A 321 5.57 -0.35 11.37
C SER A 321 5.73 1.01 10.70
N PRO A 322 6.57 1.91 11.25
CA PRO A 322 6.89 3.18 10.62
C PRO A 322 7.82 3.01 9.42
N ASP A 323 8.51 1.88 9.30
CA ASP A 323 9.52 1.65 8.28
C ASP A 323 8.86 1.22 6.97
N PRO A 324 9.10 1.93 5.87
CA PRO A 324 8.56 1.58 4.57
C PRO A 324 9.25 0.32 4.01
N VAL A 325 8.47 -0.56 3.40
CA VAL A 325 8.95 -1.77 2.72
C VAL A 325 8.74 -1.61 1.23
N ARG A 326 9.79 -1.83 0.43
CA ARG A 326 9.67 -1.82 -1.03
C ARG A 326 8.99 -3.10 -1.50
N VAL A 327 8.01 -2.93 -2.39
CA VAL A 327 7.12 -4.01 -2.84
C VAL A 327 6.82 -3.89 -4.33
N ARG A 328 6.30 -4.96 -4.93
CA ARG A 328 5.67 -4.92 -6.24
C ARG A 328 4.37 -5.70 -6.22
N ALA A 329 3.27 -5.06 -6.67
CA ALA A 329 2.01 -5.75 -6.86
C ALA A 329 2.07 -6.68 -8.07
N ALA A 330 1.34 -7.78 -8.00
CA ALA A 330 1.14 -8.68 -9.13
C ALA A 330 0.28 -7.98 -10.20
N TYR A 331 0.67 -8.13 -11.45
CA TYR A 331 -0.07 -7.56 -12.58
C TYR A 331 -1.29 -8.43 -12.90
N VAL A 332 -2.46 -7.85 -12.83
CA VAL A 332 -3.72 -8.48 -13.24
C VAL A 332 -4.11 -7.90 -14.59
N SER A 333 -4.06 -8.71 -15.64
CA SER A 333 -4.35 -8.29 -16.99
C SER A 333 -5.86 -8.22 -17.26
N ASP A 334 -6.26 -7.54 -18.35
CA ASP A 334 -7.66 -7.54 -18.80
C ASP A 334 -8.20 -8.94 -19.06
N ALA A 335 -7.34 -9.88 -19.48
CA ALA A 335 -7.70 -11.29 -19.67
C ALA A 335 -8.01 -11.96 -18.33
N ASP A 336 -7.18 -11.68 -17.29
CA ASP A 336 -7.43 -12.17 -15.94
C ASP A 336 -8.76 -11.62 -15.39
N ILE A 337 -9.02 -10.31 -15.58
CA ILE A 337 -10.27 -9.69 -15.12
C ILE A 337 -11.48 -10.33 -15.81
N ARG A 338 -11.41 -10.54 -17.12
CA ARG A 338 -12.49 -11.24 -17.86
C ARG A 338 -12.70 -12.67 -17.35
N ALA A 339 -11.63 -13.39 -17.04
CA ALA A 339 -11.73 -14.73 -16.45
C ALA A 339 -12.39 -14.69 -15.06
N MET A 340 -12.00 -13.73 -14.20
CA MET A 340 -12.64 -13.51 -12.90
C MET A 340 -14.14 -13.21 -13.04
N VAL A 341 -14.51 -12.35 -13.99
CA VAL A 341 -15.94 -12.04 -14.28
C VAL A 341 -16.68 -13.28 -14.74
N ALA A 342 -16.11 -14.05 -15.69
CA ALA A 342 -16.73 -15.26 -16.21
C ALA A 342 -17.00 -16.31 -15.12
N GLU A 343 -16.08 -16.43 -14.15
CA GLU A 343 -16.19 -17.44 -13.09
C GLU A 343 -17.01 -16.96 -11.89
N PHE A 344 -16.96 -15.66 -11.54
CA PHE A 344 -17.49 -15.14 -10.27
C PHE A 344 -18.65 -14.14 -10.45
N ALA A 345 -18.98 -13.67 -11.67
CA ALA A 345 -20.10 -12.75 -11.85
C ALA A 345 -21.44 -13.42 -11.52
N GLY A 346 -22.29 -12.68 -10.82
CA GLY A 346 -23.63 -13.14 -10.42
C GLY A 346 -23.70 -13.80 -9.03
N VAL A 347 -22.60 -13.86 -8.29
CA VAL A 347 -22.52 -14.46 -6.96
C VAL A 347 -22.75 -13.44 -5.82
N GLY A 348 -22.92 -12.16 -6.13
CA GLY A 348 -23.17 -11.09 -5.16
C GLY A 348 -24.59 -10.51 -5.27
N ARG A 349 -25.63 -11.36 -5.38
CA ARG A 349 -27.03 -10.91 -5.31
C ARG A 349 -27.56 -10.95 -3.90
#